data_8c70f258cead14d2faac69a958294aef
#
_entry.id   8c70f258cead14d2faac69a958294aef
#
_cell.length_a   1.000
_cell.length_b   1.000
_cell.length_c   1.000
_cell.angle_alpha   90.00
_cell.angle_beta   90.00
_cell.angle_gamma   90.00
#
_symmetry.space_group_name_H-M   'P 1'
#
loop_
_entity.id
_entity.type
_entity.pdbx_description
1 polymer ?
#
loop_
_entity_poly.entity_id
_entity_poly.type
_entity_poly.pdbx_seq_one_letter_code
_entity_poly.pdbx_strand_id
1 'polypeptide(L)'
;MKCVNVRERLIDNAIKVIAANGLDKTTTKAIVSGTDINEAYIYSNFSDKEELLARAFDSLDEELVSKLMLHLPIMFTPGLDRESRSRMLFTSIWTFLMGNREKCIAFIRYYYSPYFIKYSADDHKLRYRPAVEMFSSVFADEADVWMILNYILDVMLSFAVRVHNGHMREEDDYVEHIFRVIYRSVEQYFKKEENSNDE
;
A
#
# COMPACT_ATOMS: atom_id res chain seq x y z
N MET A 1 -10.64 -25.21 11.46
CA MET A 1 -11.19 -23.88 11.14
C MET A 1 -10.78 -22.93 12.27
N LYS A 2 -9.90 -21.91 11.99
CA LYS A 2 -9.67 -20.84 12.97
C LYS A 2 -10.99 -20.10 13.15
N CYS A 3 -11.47 -19.96 14.38
CA CYS A 3 -12.59 -19.09 14.71
C CYS A 3 -12.12 -17.65 14.43
N VAL A 4 -12.51 -17.08 13.30
CA VAL A 4 -12.17 -15.68 12.96
C VAL A 4 -12.87 -14.81 14.00
N ASN A 5 -12.09 -14.00 14.68
CA ASN A 5 -12.58 -13.08 15.71
C ASN A 5 -13.60 -12.12 15.11
N VAL A 6 -14.68 -11.82 15.82
CA VAL A 6 -15.71 -10.83 15.38
C VAL A 6 -15.07 -9.49 15.02
N ARG A 7 -14.05 -9.07 15.76
CA ARG A 7 -13.31 -7.83 15.49
C ARG A 7 -12.64 -7.85 14.11
N GLU A 8 -11.98 -8.94 13.73
CA GLU A 8 -11.36 -9.10 12.40
C GLU A 8 -12.42 -9.10 11.29
N ARG A 9 -13.55 -9.78 11.50
CA ARG A 9 -14.67 -9.80 10.55
C ARG A 9 -15.26 -8.41 10.31
N LEU A 10 -15.37 -7.60 11.37
CA LEU A 10 -15.84 -6.21 11.26
C LEU A 10 -14.85 -5.35 10.46
N ILE A 11 -13.55 -5.53 10.67
CA ILE A 11 -12.49 -4.86 9.89
C ILE A 11 -12.59 -5.25 8.41
N ASP A 12 -12.67 -6.54 8.10
CA ASP A 12 -12.79 -7.04 6.72
C ASP A 12 -14.05 -6.51 6.03
N ASN A 13 -15.17 -6.47 6.75
CA ASN A 13 -16.42 -5.93 6.21
C ASN A 13 -16.34 -4.42 5.98
N ALA A 14 -15.69 -3.68 6.88
CA ALA A 14 -15.46 -2.24 6.69
C ALA A 14 -14.64 -1.98 5.42
N ILE A 15 -13.57 -2.76 5.18
CA ILE A 15 -12.76 -2.68 3.96
C ILE A 15 -13.63 -2.89 2.70
N LYS A 16 -14.47 -3.94 2.69
CA LYS A 16 -15.37 -4.23 1.56
C LYS A 16 -16.36 -3.10 1.31
N VAL A 17 -16.96 -2.56 2.37
CA VAL A 17 -17.94 -1.46 2.26
C VAL A 17 -17.26 -0.17 1.80
N ILE A 18 -16.08 0.15 2.32
CA ILE A 18 -15.28 1.28 1.83
C ILE A 18 -14.97 1.10 0.34
N ALA A 19 -14.52 -0.09 -0.06
CA ALA A 19 -14.19 -0.38 -1.45
C ALA A 19 -15.40 -0.31 -2.39
N ALA A 20 -16.58 -0.70 -1.93
CA ALA A 20 -17.79 -0.68 -2.74
C ALA A 20 -18.45 0.70 -2.80
N ASN A 21 -18.62 1.36 -1.65
CA ASN A 21 -19.52 2.50 -1.49
C ASN A 21 -18.81 3.83 -1.23
N GLY A 22 -17.51 3.81 -0.88
CA GLY A 22 -16.78 4.99 -0.39
C GLY A 22 -17.02 5.26 1.10
N LEU A 23 -16.19 6.13 1.69
CA LEU A 23 -16.22 6.43 3.13
C LEU A 23 -17.53 7.05 3.60
N ASP A 24 -18.06 8.00 2.83
CA ASP A 24 -19.29 8.73 3.21
C ASP A 24 -20.50 7.81 3.37
N LYS A 25 -20.54 6.72 2.59
CA LYS A 25 -21.63 5.72 2.64
C LYS A 25 -21.29 4.52 3.53
N THR A 26 -20.13 4.50 4.17
CA THR A 26 -19.72 3.46 5.10
C THR A 26 -20.33 3.75 6.48
N THR A 27 -21.54 3.23 6.68
CA THR A 27 -22.27 3.32 7.95
C THR A 27 -22.11 2.02 8.75
N THR A 28 -22.32 2.06 10.07
CA THR A 28 -22.32 0.85 10.92
C THR A 28 -23.31 -0.20 10.42
N LYS A 29 -24.48 0.23 9.99
CA LYS A 29 -25.48 -0.65 9.37
C LYS A 29 -24.99 -1.27 8.07
N ALA A 30 -24.28 -0.53 7.22
CA ALA A 30 -23.72 -1.06 5.97
C ALA A 30 -22.64 -2.10 6.26
N ILE A 31 -21.79 -1.90 7.28
CA ILE A 31 -20.71 -2.81 7.64
C ILE A 31 -21.24 -4.18 8.11
N VAL A 32 -22.34 -4.22 8.83
CA VAL A 32 -22.94 -5.48 9.31
C VAL A 32 -23.98 -6.06 8.36
N SER A 33 -24.38 -5.34 7.32
CA SER A 33 -25.40 -5.77 6.36
C SER A 33 -24.98 -7.07 5.66
N GLY A 34 -25.88 -8.04 5.61
CA GLY A 34 -25.62 -9.34 4.99
C GLY A 34 -24.73 -10.28 5.83
N THR A 35 -24.47 -9.94 7.09
CA THR A 35 -23.71 -10.77 8.03
C THR A 35 -24.59 -11.24 9.17
N ASP A 36 -24.08 -12.17 9.97
CA ASP A 36 -24.67 -12.61 11.25
C ASP A 36 -24.26 -11.73 12.45
N ILE A 37 -23.58 -10.59 12.18
CA ILE A 37 -23.08 -9.66 13.21
C ILE A 37 -24.11 -8.55 13.43
N ASN A 38 -24.44 -8.27 14.69
CA ASN A 38 -25.29 -7.12 15.06
C ASN A 38 -24.44 -5.86 15.22
N GLU A 39 -24.99 -4.69 14.92
CA GLU A 39 -24.33 -3.38 15.11
C GLU A 39 -23.78 -3.16 16.54
N ALA A 40 -24.41 -3.72 17.56
CA ALA A 40 -23.93 -3.66 18.94
C ALA A 40 -22.49 -4.19 19.09
N TYR A 41 -22.09 -5.16 18.27
CA TYR A 41 -20.71 -5.68 18.28
C TYR A 41 -19.67 -4.65 17.79
N ILE A 42 -20.05 -3.67 16.99
CA ILE A 42 -19.14 -2.56 16.63
C ILE A 42 -18.76 -1.81 17.90
N TYR A 43 -19.76 -1.38 18.70
CA TYR A 43 -19.53 -0.60 19.92
C TYR A 43 -18.95 -1.40 21.09
N SER A 44 -19.00 -2.74 21.04
CA SER A 44 -18.28 -3.58 22.00
C SER A 44 -16.83 -3.86 21.65
N ASN A 45 -16.42 -3.61 20.40
CA ASN A 45 -15.05 -3.85 19.92
C ASN A 45 -14.28 -2.58 19.55
N PHE A 46 -14.98 -1.48 19.31
CA PHE A 46 -14.45 -0.18 18.92
C PHE A 46 -15.22 0.94 19.66
N SER A 47 -14.53 2.02 20.00
CA SER A 47 -15.15 3.16 20.67
C SER A 47 -16.24 3.82 19.82
N ASP A 48 -15.99 3.88 18.52
CA ASP A 48 -16.91 4.46 17.53
C ASP A 48 -16.63 3.87 16.13
N LYS A 49 -17.37 4.36 15.13
CA LYS A 49 -17.19 3.97 13.73
C LYS A 49 -15.82 4.42 13.20
N GLU A 50 -15.38 5.58 13.60
CA GLU A 50 -14.14 6.20 13.16
C GLU A 50 -12.93 5.35 13.57
N GLU A 51 -12.92 4.80 14.79
CA GLU A 51 -11.91 3.83 15.21
C GLU A 51 -11.94 2.57 14.35
N LEU A 52 -13.12 2.01 14.07
CA LEU A 52 -13.22 0.84 13.18
C LEU A 52 -12.64 1.15 11.78
N LEU A 53 -12.94 2.32 11.21
CA LEU A 53 -12.40 2.72 9.91
C LEU A 53 -10.87 2.91 9.95
N ALA A 54 -10.34 3.49 11.02
CA ALA A 54 -8.90 3.63 11.22
C ALA A 54 -8.23 2.25 11.34
N ARG A 55 -8.80 1.31 12.10
CA ARG A 55 -8.27 -0.07 12.19
C ARG A 55 -8.39 -0.84 10.88
N ALA A 56 -9.40 -0.56 10.07
CA ALA A 56 -9.49 -1.12 8.72
C ALA A 56 -8.34 -0.62 7.83
N PHE A 57 -8.02 0.67 7.90
CA PHE A 57 -6.86 1.23 7.21
C PHE A 57 -5.54 0.68 7.75
N ASP A 58 -5.36 0.61 9.07
CA ASP A 58 -4.15 0.06 9.69
C ASP A 58 -3.87 -1.35 9.17
N SER A 59 -4.90 -2.20 9.08
CA SER A 59 -4.77 -3.57 8.57
C SER A 59 -4.29 -3.60 7.11
N LEU A 60 -4.80 -2.70 6.26
CA LEU A 60 -4.38 -2.58 4.85
C LEU A 60 -2.94 -2.09 4.73
N ASP A 61 -2.60 -1.11 5.53
CA ASP A 61 -1.30 -0.46 5.56
C ASP A 61 -0.20 -1.39 6.10
N GLU A 62 -0.51 -2.15 7.15
CA GLU A 62 0.37 -3.21 7.68
C GLU A 62 0.64 -4.30 6.64
N GLU A 63 -0.38 -4.70 5.89
CA GLU A 63 -0.22 -5.71 4.85
C GLU A 63 0.65 -5.20 3.70
N LEU A 64 0.45 -3.95 3.27
CA LEU A 64 1.23 -3.33 2.20
C LEU A 64 2.70 -3.17 2.60
N VAL A 65 2.97 -2.60 3.80
CA VAL A 65 4.34 -2.45 4.27
C VAL A 65 5.02 -3.78 4.53
N SER A 66 4.29 -4.80 5.00
CA SER A 66 4.83 -6.14 5.17
C SER A 66 5.25 -6.77 3.84
N LYS A 67 4.47 -6.55 2.78
CA LYS A 67 4.83 -6.96 1.42
C LYS A 67 6.05 -6.21 0.90
N LEU A 68 6.11 -4.90 1.11
CA LEU A 68 7.27 -4.09 0.74
C LEU A 68 8.52 -4.62 1.45
N MET A 69 8.49 -4.78 2.76
CA MET A 69 9.63 -5.26 3.56
C MET A 69 10.08 -6.67 3.17
N LEU A 70 9.14 -7.55 2.81
CA LEU A 70 9.46 -8.91 2.35
C LEU A 70 10.27 -8.90 1.05
N HIS A 71 9.97 -8.00 0.13
CA HIS A 71 10.59 -7.95 -1.21
C HIS A 71 11.74 -6.93 -1.32
N LEU A 72 11.84 -6.00 -0.39
CA LEU A 72 12.84 -4.94 -0.40
C LEU A 72 14.31 -5.46 -0.49
N PRO A 73 14.69 -6.61 0.12
CA PRO A 73 16.03 -7.17 -0.03
C PRO A 73 16.45 -7.47 -1.48
N ILE A 74 15.51 -7.56 -2.43
CA ILE A 74 15.79 -7.67 -3.87
C ILE A 74 16.72 -6.54 -4.35
N MET A 75 16.57 -5.34 -3.78
CA MET A 75 17.40 -4.17 -4.14
C MET A 75 18.89 -4.37 -3.89
N PHE A 76 19.27 -5.37 -3.09
CA PHE A 76 20.63 -5.68 -2.71
C PHE A 76 21.15 -6.98 -3.32
N THR A 77 20.43 -7.57 -4.29
CA THR A 77 20.82 -8.82 -4.95
C THR A 77 22.13 -8.62 -5.75
N PRO A 78 23.20 -9.37 -5.46
CA PRO A 78 24.45 -9.28 -6.21
C PRO A 78 24.29 -9.70 -7.68
N GLY A 79 25.11 -9.12 -8.56
CA GLY A 79 25.18 -9.52 -9.97
C GLY A 79 24.06 -9.02 -10.86
N LEU A 80 23.11 -8.25 -10.32
CA LEU A 80 22.07 -7.57 -11.08
C LEU A 80 22.31 -6.07 -11.07
N ASP A 81 22.06 -5.41 -12.20
CA ASP A 81 22.03 -3.95 -12.27
C ASP A 81 20.83 -3.38 -11.50
N ARG A 82 20.89 -2.10 -11.20
CA ARG A 82 19.89 -1.41 -10.38
C ARG A 82 18.51 -1.42 -11.04
N GLU A 83 18.44 -1.24 -12.35
CA GLU A 83 17.15 -1.23 -13.05
C GLU A 83 16.48 -2.60 -12.95
N SER A 84 17.22 -3.68 -13.14
CA SER A 84 16.74 -5.06 -13.00
C SER A 84 16.22 -5.35 -11.58
N ARG A 85 16.96 -4.94 -10.55
CA ARG A 85 16.52 -5.08 -9.15
C ARG A 85 15.24 -4.28 -8.88
N SER A 86 15.19 -3.03 -9.34
CA SER A 86 14.01 -2.16 -9.19
C SER A 86 12.79 -2.73 -9.90
N ARG A 87 12.98 -3.31 -11.08
CA ARG A 87 11.93 -3.98 -11.86
C ARG A 87 11.37 -5.20 -11.12
N MET A 88 12.23 -6.03 -10.54
CA MET A 88 11.79 -7.19 -9.75
C MET A 88 10.98 -6.77 -8.52
N LEU A 89 11.43 -5.74 -7.80
CA LEU A 89 10.70 -5.20 -6.66
C LEU A 89 9.33 -4.64 -7.12
N PHE A 90 9.32 -3.81 -8.17
CA PHE A 90 8.10 -3.28 -8.75
C PHE A 90 7.11 -4.39 -9.12
N THR A 91 7.56 -5.40 -9.86
CA THR A 91 6.72 -6.53 -10.30
C THR A 91 6.12 -7.28 -9.11
N SER A 92 6.90 -7.48 -8.04
CA SER A 92 6.44 -8.16 -6.82
C SER A 92 5.32 -7.39 -6.13
N ILE A 93 5.47 -6.07 -6.00
CA ILE A 93 4.44 -5.21 -5.40
C ILE A 93 3.24 -5.07 -6.35
N TRP A 94 3.47 -4.91 -7.66
CA TRP A 94 2.39 -4.84 -8.65
C TRP A 94 1.50 -6.09 -8.62
N THR A 95 2.11 -7.28 -8.63
CA THR A 95 1.38 -8.55 -8.53
C THR A 95 0.52 -8.62 -7.26
N PHE A 96 1.06 -8.13 -6.13
CA PHE A 96 0.29 -8.05 -4.90
C PHE A 96 -0.91 -7.10 -5.05
N LEU A 97 -0.73 -5.91 -5.63
CA LEU A 97 -1.80 -4.95 -5.83
C LEU A 97 -2.88 -5.51 -6.77
N MET A 98 -2.48 -6.18 -7.86
CA MET A 98 -3.42 -6.80 -8.79
C MET A 98 -4.23 -7.93 -8.17
N GLY A 99 -3.66 -8.69 -7.25
CA GLY A 99 -4.38 -9.73 -6.51
C GLY A 99 -5.34 -9.21 -5.44
N ASN A 100 -5.35 -7.90 -5.12
CA ASN A 100 -6.05 -7.33 -3.95
C ASN A 100 -6.94 -6.11 -4.27
N ARG A 101 -7.85 -6.26 -5.25
CA ARG A 101 -8.70 -5.18 -5.77
C ARG A 101 -9.40 -4.36 -4.68
N GLU A 102 -10.17 -5.01 -3.81
CA GLU A 102 -10.96 -4.31 -2.77
C GLU A 102 -10.05 -3.55 -1.80
N LYS A 103 -8.91 -4.15 -1.43
CA LYS A 103 -7.93 -3.56 -0.53
C LYS A 103 -7.31 -2.30 -1.14
N CYS A 104 -6.89 -2.34 -2.40
CA CYS A 104 -6.35 -1.17 -3.10
C CYS A 104 -7.33 -0.01 -3.16
N ILE A 105 -8.60 -0.30 -3.51
CA ILE A 105 -9.63 0.73 -3.60
C ILE A 105 -9.93 1.32 -2.22
N ALA A 106 -10.07 0.48 -1.18
CA ALA A 106 -10.32 0.94 0.18
C ALA A 106 -9.15 1.76 0.72
N PHE A 107 -7.91 1.31 0.48
CA PHE A 107 -6.70 2.03 0.87
C PHE A 107 -6.68 3.46 0.32
N ILE A 108 -6.81 3.63 -0.99
CA ILE A 108 -6.80 4.96 -1.63
C ILE A 108 -7.94 5.84 -1.12
N ARG A 109 -9.14 5.29 -0.97
CA ARG A 109 -10.29 6.05 -0.49
C ARG A 109 -10.11 6.58 0.93
N TYR A 110 -9.46 5.81 1.80
CA TYR A 110 -9.16 6.26 3.15
C TYR A 110 -7.97 7.21 3.19
N TYR A 111 -6.88 6.86 2.51
CA TYR A 111 -5.62 7.61 2.50
C TYR A 111 -5.81 9.08 2.07
N TYR A 112 -6.61 9.32 1.05
CA TYR A 112 -6.92 10.68 0.59
C TYR A 112 -8.11 11.34 1.29
N SER A 113 -8.58 10.76 2.39
CA SER A 113 -9.68 11.33 3.18
C SER A 113 -9.17 12.18 4.35
N PRO A 114 -10.00 13.06 4.90
CA PRO A 114 -9.69 13.78 6.15
C PRO A 114 -9.46 12.85 7.35
N TYR A 115 -10.01 11.63 7.32
CA TYR A 115 -9.82 10.62 8.38
C TYR A 115 -8.37 10.20 8.50
N PHE A 116 -7.65 10.04 7.38
CA PHE A 116 -6.25 9.64 7.39
C PHE A 116 -5.40 10.60 8.23
N ILE A 117 -5.47 11.90 7.93
CA ILE A 117 -4.68 12.91 8.66
C ILE A 117 -5.05 12.92 10.15
N LYS A 118 -6.35 12.74 10.46
CA LYS A 118 -6.83 12.83 11.83
C LYS A 118 -6.50 11.62 12.70
N TYR A 119 -6.46 10.43 12.12
CA TYR A 119 -6.43 9.19 12.90
C TYR A 119 -5.28 8.23 12.59
N SER A 120 -4.62 8.37 11.44
CA SER A 120 -3.71 7.32 10.97
C SER A 120 -2.35 7.80 10.46
N ALA A 121 -2.17 9.10 10.21
CA ALA A 121 -0.96 9.62 9.54
C ALA A 121 0.34 9.35 10.32
N ASP A 122 0.31 9.52 11.65
CA ASP A 122 1.49 9.31 12.49
C ASP A 122 1.89 7.84 12.56
N ASP A 123 0.91 6.94 12.73
CA ASP A 123 1.12 5.49 12.76
C ASP A 123 1.60 4.98 11.39
N HIS A 124 1.04 5.49 10.31
CA HIS A 124 1.50 5.21 8.95
C HIS A 124 2.98 5.58 8.77
N LYS A 125 3.36 6.80 9.12
CA LYS A 125 4.75 7.24 9.02
C LYS A 125 5.69 6.38 9.87
N LEU A 126 5.28 6.02 11.08
CA LEU A 126 6.06 5.15 11.95
C LEU A 126 6.24 3.75 11.36
N ARG A 127 5.19 3.20 10.76
CA ARG A 127 5.16 1.87 10.15
C ARG A 127 6.11 1.75 8.96
N TYR A 128 6.25 2.81 8.16
CA TYR A 128 7.15 2.83 6.99
C TYR A 128 8.59 3.18 7.32
N ARG A 129 8.90 3.63 8.55
CA ARG A 129 10.27 3.99 8.93
C ARG A 129 11.31 2.93 8.57
N PRO A 130 11.13 1.62 8.87
CA PRO A 130 12.13 0.60 8.53
C PRO A 130 12.38 0.49 7.01
N ALA A 131 11.35 0.67 6.20
CA ALA A 131 11.50 0.68 4.74
C ALA A 131 12.30 1.90 4.27
N VAL A 132 12.00 3.08 4.81
CA VAL A 132 12.75 4.31 4.51
C VAL A 132 14.22 4.17 4.91
N GLU A 133 14.51 3.64 6.09
CA GLU A 133 15.89 3.41 6.56
C GLU A 133 16.65 2.46 5.62
N MET A 134 16.01 1.37 5.19
CA MET A 134 16.63 0.43 4.24
C MET A 134 16.85 1.07 2.87
N PHE A 135 15.86 1.80 2.34
CA PHE A 135 15.98 2.50 1.07
C PHE A 135 17.01 3.64 1.10
N SER A 136 17.27 4.25 2.25
CA SER A 136 18.27 5.32 2.38
C SER A 136 19.69 4.86 1.98
N SER A 137 19.98 3.58 2.02
CA SER A 137 21.26 3.05 1.52
C SER A 137 21.36 3.02 -0.01
N VAL A 138 20.23 3.09 -0.72
CA VAL A 138 20.14 3.03 -2.19
C VAL A 138 20.16 4.43 -2.79
N PHE A 139 19.62 5.42 -2.11
CA PHE A 139 19.49 6.80 -2.57
C PHE A 139 20.63 7.68 -2.08
N ALA A 140 20.92 8.77 -2.78
CA ALA A 140 21.88 9.80 -2.39
C ALA A 140 21.50 10.41 -1.02
N ASP A 141 22.49 10.89 -0.28
CA ASP A 141 22.29 11.35 1.11
C ASP A 141 21.38 12.60 1.19
N GLU A 142 21.32 13.41 0.13
CA GLU A 142 20.43 14.57 0.02
C GLU A 142 19.00 14.22 -0.43
N ALA A 143 18.72 12.97 -0.77
CA ALA A 143 17.41 12.57 -1.26
C ALA A 143 16.39 12.46 -0.12
N ASP A 144 15.21 13.03 -0.31
CA ASP A 144 14.07 12.79 0.57
C ASP A 144 13.45 11.41 0.27
N VAL A 145 13.99 10.39 0.92
CA VAL A 145 13.60 8.99 0.70
C VAL A 145 12.14 8.74 1.10
N TRP A 146 11.63 9.46 2.10
CA TRP A 146 10.22 9.38 2.47
C TRP A 146 9.31 9.87 1.33
N MET A 147 9.63 11.03 0.77
CA MET A 147 8.88 11.59 -0.37
C MET A 147 8.95 10.66 -1.60
N ILE A 148 10.14 10.12 -1.90
CA ILE A 148 10.34 9.21 -3.05
C ILE A 148 9.52 7.93 -2.87
N LEU A 149 9.54 7.31 -1.68
CA LEU A 149 8.79 6.10 -1.41
C LEU A 149 7.28 6.34 -1.53
N ASN A 150 6.78 7.43 -0.95
CA ASN A 150 5.36 7.80 -1.08
C ASN A 150 4.98 8.02 -2.55
N TYR A 151 5.79 8.75 -3.32
CA TYR A 151 5.56 8.95 -4.75
C TYR A 151 5.44 7.62 -5.51
N ILE A 152 6.37 6.69 -5.28
CA ILE A 152 6.37 5.38 -5.95
C ILE A 152 5.07 4.62 -5.60
N LEU A 153 4.72 4.55 -4.33
CA LEU A 153 3.54 3.81 -3.87
C LEU A 153 2.24 4.47 -4.35
N ASP A 154 2.15 5.80 -4.31
CA ASP A 154 0.99 6.55 -4.79
C ASP A 154 0.75 6.30 -6.29
N VAL A 155 1.80 6.36 -7.10
CA VAL A 155 1.69 6.11 -8.54
C VAL A 155 1.26 4.66 -8.78
N MET A 156 1.89 3.68 -8.13
CA MET A 156 1.54 2.27 -8.28
C MET A 156 0.09 2.00 -7.88
N LEU A 157 -0.36 2.46 -6.71
CA LEU A 157 -1.73 2.30 -6.23
C LEU A 157 -2.75 3.00 -7.13
N SER A 158 -2.44 4.21 -7.61
CA SER A 158 -3.31 4.96 -8.51
C SER A 158 -3.56 4.19 -9.82
N PHE A 159 -2.49 3.64 -10.43
CA PHE A 159 -2.63 2.85 -11.64
C PHE A 159 -3.31 1.50 -11.37
N ALA A 160 -3.00 0.84 -10.27
CA ALA A 160 -3.67 -0.39 -9.86
C ALA A 160 -5.19 -0.20 -9.75
N VAL A 161 -5.64 0.88 -9.11
CA VAL A 161 -7.07 1.20 -8.99
C VAL A 161 -7.70 1.50 -10.35
N ARG A 162 -6.99 2.16 -11.27
CA ARG A 162 -7.49 2.39 -12.64
C ARG A 162 -7.70 1.09 -13.42
N VAL A 163 -6.77 0.14 -13.30
CA VAL A 163 -6.90 -1.20 -13.88
C VAL A 163 -8.10 -1.92 -13.25
N HIS A 164 -8.19 -1.95 -11.94
CA HIS A 164 -9.29 -2.58 -11.21
C HIS A 164 -10.68 -2.02 -11.53
N ASN A 165 -10.76 -0.74 -11.88
CA ASN A 165 -12.00 -0.09 -12.28
C ASN A 165 -12.29 -0.20 -13.79
N GLY A 166 -11.45 -0.89 -14.55
CA GLY A 166 -11.62 -1.06 -16.00
C GLY A 166 -11.34 0.20 -16.82
N HIS A 167 -10.73 1.23 -16.21
CA HIS A 167 -10.30 2.43 -16.93
C HIS A 167 -9.05 2.19 -17.78
N MET A 168 -8.34 1.11 -17.47
CA MET A 168 -7.12 0.70 -18.16
C MET A 168 -7.07 -0.81 -18.22
N ARG A 169 -6.42 -1.35 -19.25
CA ARG A 169 -6.19 -2.79 -19.39
C ARG A 169 -4.86 -3.13 -18.71
N GLU A 170 -4.82 -4.30 -18.08
CA GLU A 170 -3.58 -4.91 -17.62
C GLU A 170 -2.93 -5.63 -18.80
N GLU A 171 -2.14 -4.89 -19.59
CA GLU A 171 -1.34 -5.42 -20.69
C GLU A 171 0.15 -5.29 -20.28
N ASP A 172 0.97 -6.28 -20.62
CA ASP A 172 2.39 -6.31 -20.24
C ASP A 172 3.14 -5.05 -20.64
N ASP A 173 2.89 -4.54 -21.86
CA ASP A 173 3.51 -3.30 -22.35
C ASP A 173 3.12 -2.09 -21.50
N TYR A 174 1.90 -2.09 -20.96
CA TYR A 174 1.43 -1.00 -20.14
C TYR A 174 2.02 -1.01 -18.74
N VAL A 175 2.12 -2.18 -18.14
CA VAL A 175 2.78 -2.39 -16.84
C VAL A 175 4.25 -2.00 -16.93
N GLU A 176 4.91 -2.38 -18.01
CA GLU A 176 6.29 -1.97 -18.31
C GLU A 176 6.43 -0.45 -18.45
N HIS A 177 5.48 0.23 -19.09
CA HIS A 177 5.50 1.70 -19.18
C HIS A 177 5.34 2.36 -17.81
N ILE A 178 4.45 1.85 -16.94
CA ILE A 178 4.29 2.36 -15.57
C ILE A 178 5.63 2.23 -14.83
N PHE A 179 6.28 1.06 -14.88
CA PHE A 179 7.58 0.87 -14.28
C PHE A 179 8.59 1.90 -14.78
N ARG A 180 8.72 2.06 -16.11
CA ARG A 180 9.69 2.99 -16.70
C ARG A 180 9.44 4.44 -16.29
N VAL A 181 8.19 4.88 -16.26
CA VAL A 181 7.86 6.24 -15.81
C VAL A 181 8.30 6.45 -14.36
N ILE A 182 7.98 5.51 -13.47
CA ILE A 182 8.40 5.58 -12.06
C ILE A 182 9.93 5.58 -11.96
N TYR A 183 10.58 4.59 -12.58
CA TYR A 183 12.03 4.43 -12.50
C TYR A 183 12.77 5.69 -12.97
N ARG A 184 12.41 6.21 -14.15
CA ARG A 184 13.01 7.43 -14.72
C ARG A 184 12.77 8.68 -13.88
N SER A 185 11.66 8.76 -13.16
CA SER A 185 11.38 9.88 -12.26
C SER A 185 12.30 9.90 -11.04
N VAL A 186 12.75 8.74 -10.56
CA VAL A 186 13.53 8.62 -9.33
C VAL A 186 15.01 8.27 -9.54
N GLU A 187 15.42 7.83 -10.74
CA GLU A 187 16.80 7.40 -11.00
C GLU A 187 17.86 8.46 -10.71
N GLN A 188 17.52 9.73 -10.87
CA GLN A 188 18.43 10.84 -10.57
C GLN A 188 18.80 10.96 -9.09
N TYR A 189 18.02 10.35 -8.20
CA TYR A 189 18.25 10.38 -6.75
C TYR A 189 19.04 9.17 -6.24
N PHE A 190 19.34 8.20 -7.09
CA PHE A 190 20.15 7.06 -6.68
C PHE A 190 21.60 7.45 -6.39
N LYS A 191 22.22 6.78 -5.41
CA LYS A 191 23.67 6.83 -5.24
C LYS A 191 24.36 6.41 -6.53
N LYS A 192 25.45 7.07 -6.88
CA LYS A 192 26.32 6.61 -7.99
C LYS A 192 26.84 5.22 -7.64
N GLU A 193 26.72 4.27 -8.56
CA GLU A 193 27.36 2.98 -8.40
C GLU A 193 28.89 3.20 -8.50
N GLU A 194 29.63 2.81 -7.48
CA GLU A 194 31.07 2.75 -7.57
C GLU A 194 31.40 1.71 -8.64
N ASN A 195 31.98 2.17 -9.75
CA ASN A 195 32.50 1.27 -10.76
C ASN A 195 33.61 0.44 -10.11
N SER A 196 33.33 -0.82 -9.79
CA SER A 196 34.34 -1.81 -9.40
C SER A 196 35.14 -2.26 -10.62
N ASN A 197 35.75 -1.29 -11.34
CA ASN A 197 36.68 -1.49 -12.43
C ASN A 197 37.94 -0.68 -12.16
N ASP A 198 38.62 -0.97 -11.08
CA ASP A 198 40.02 -0.63 -10.87
C ASP A 198 40.68 -1.76 -10.06
N GLU A 199 40.90 -2.90 -10.73
CA GLU A 199 42.00 -3.83 -10.44
C GLU A 199 42.44 -4.56 -11.72
#